data_6b74256b5ea884a41c1d6d0d37790ca3
#
_entry.id   6b74256b5ea884a41c1d6d0d37790ca3
#
_cell.length_a   1.000
_cell.length_b   1.000
_cell.length_c   1.000
_cell.angle_alpha   90.00
_cell.angle_beta   90.00
_cell.angle_gamma   90.00
#
_symmetry.space_group_name_H-M   'P 1'
#
loop_
_entity.id
_entity.type
_entity.pdbx_description
1 polymer ?
#
loop_
_entity_poly.entity_id
_entity_poly.type
_entity_poly.pdbx_seq_one_letter_code
_entity_poly.pdbx_strand_id
1 'polypeptide(L)'
;MIKPWLFEFFHQPLDVGSRTDPQAVHDHFRWYVDLWTRADSRAFEGIFFSEHHFGAAYSPSPNLLISHVAARTSRLRLGVLGSVTPYTTPWRIVEEIAMLDHLTDGRLEIGVVSGIPPELAVVGIWPQVAAERHAEIIDVLDAALKNAVITHHGTHWNFDDLEILPRCLQQPSPPLWTAVRSAGSAEKAGRRGWKACGGFLSAKEVGEVFDAYRHGAEEAGQPHGPEQIAVRRMVTFVDKPSQQREAVHRAKRALLDVLQSSAGSLPPWAALLDRPDESIAALSDEEFVSGTAQQVAEQLIEQCQVIGAGHLLVAFSERDYDRLEASHELFSSEVAPLLREASVV
;
A
#
# COMPACT_ATOMS: atom_id res chain seq x y z
N MET A 1 -18.58 -8.86 -5.59
CA MET A 1 -17.62 -9.59 -4.72
C MET A 1 -16.49 -8.66 -4.31
N ILE A 2 -16.18 -8.57 -3.02
CA ILE A 2 -15.06 -7.78 -2.50
C ILE A 2 -13.89 -8.71 -2.23
N LYS A 3 -12.70 -8.38 -2.75
CA LYS A 3 -11.46 -9.14 -2.61
C LYS A 3 -10.63 -8.58 -1.47
N PRO A 4 -10.48 -9.29 -0.33
CA PRO A 4 -9.67 -8.82 0.78
C PRO A 4 -8.17 -9.09 0.55
N TRP A 5 -7.35 -8.11 0.86
CA TRP A 5 -5.89 -8.14 0.83
C TRP A 5 -5.34 -7.77 2.19
N LEU A 6 -4.19 -8.29 2.57
CA LEU A 6 -3.40 -7.73 3.66
C LEU A 6 -2.67 -6.49 3.16
N PHE A 7 -2.64 -5.45 3.99
CA PHE A 7 -1.76 -4.30 3.83
C PHE A 7 -0.81 -4.25 5.01
N GLU A 8 0.47 -4.43 4.77
CA GLU A 8 1.46 -4.62 5.82
C GLU A 8 2.40 -3.41 5.93
N PHE A 9 2.38 -2.77 7.10
CA PHE A 9 3.34 -1.73 7.44
C PHE A 9 4.66 -2.29 7.96
N PHE A 10 4.67 -3.50 8.44
CA PHE A 10 5.79 -4.15 9.11
C PHE A 10 6.34 -3.29 10.25
N HIS A 11 5.50 -3.07 11.23
CA HIS A 11 5.83 -2.25 12.39
C HIS A 11 7.02 -2.79 13.19
N GLN A 12 7.87 -1.90 13.67
CA GLN A 12 8.91 -2.23 14.63
C GLN A 12 8.32 -2.75 15.95
N PRO A 13 9.07 -3.54 16.75
CA PRO A 13 8.66 -3.92 18.10
C PRO A 13 8.29 -2.71 18.96
N LEU A 14 7.33 -2.89 19.89
CA LEU A 14 6.92 -1.82 20.82
C LEU A 14 8.04 -1.45 21.79
N ASP A 15 8.77 -2.45 22.27
CA ASP A 15 9.91 -2.22 23.14
C ASP A 15 11.08 -1.59 22.39
N VAL A 16 11.49 -0.41 22.87
CA VAL A 16 12.55 0.38 22.22
C VAL A 16 13.90 -0.36 22.23
N GLY A 17 14.20 -1.12 23.29
CA GLY A 17 15.43 -1.92 23.40
C GLY A 17 15.49 -2.99 22.30
N SER A 18 14.37 -3.63 22.00
CA SER A 18 14.27 -4.66 20.98
C SER A 18 14.45 -4.16 19.55
N ARG A 19 14.32 -2.85 19.30
CA ARG A 19 14.45 -2.27 17.95
C ARG A 19 15.89 -2.29 17.43
N THR A 20 16.85 -2.31 18.31
CA THR A 20 18.30 -2.27 17.98
C THR A 20 19.06 -3.53 18.42
N ASP A 21 18.41 -4.41 19.18
CA ASP A 21 18.99 -5.72 19.51
C ASP A 21 18.93 -6.64 18.27
N PRO A 22 20.09 -7.09 17.73
CA PRO A 22 20.10 -7.89 16.50
C PRO A 22 19.32 -9.20 16.60
N GLN A 23 19.29 -9.85 17.77
CA GLN A 23 18.56 -11.10 17.94
C GLN A 23 17.05 -10.85 17.99
N ALA A 24 16.60 -9.86 18.73
CA ALA A 24 15.19 -9.49 18.79
C ALA A 24 14.66 -9.06 17.40
N VAL A 25 15.44 -8.30 16.65
CA VAL A 25 15.09 -7.92 15.25
C VAL A 25 15.03 -9.17 14.37
N HIS A 26 15.98 -10.08 14.46
CA HIS A 26 15.97 -11.33 13.69
C HIS A 26 14.72 -12.18 13.99
N ASP A 27 14.39 -12.34 15.27
CA ASP A 27 13.21 -13.12 15.68
C ASP A 27 11.90 -12.45 15.23
N HIS A 28 11.84 -11.12 15.25
CA HIS A 28 10.73 -10.33 14.72
C HIS A 28 10.53 -10.56 13.21
N PHE A 29 11.60 -10.51 12.41
CA PHE A 29 11.54 -10.81 10.97
C PHE A 29 11.06 -12.24 10.71
N ARG A 30 11.58 -13.23 11.44
CA ARG A 30 11.16 -14.62 11.29
C ARG A 30 9.68 -14.80 11.58
N TRP A 31 9.19 -14.21 12.69
CA TRP A 31 7.80 -14.31 13.07
C TRP A 31 6.88 -13.73 12.01
N TYR A 32 7.19 -12.53 11.49
CA TYR A 32 6.38 -11.90 10.45
C TYR A 32 6.43 -12.68 9.12
N VAL A 33 7.58 -13.18 8.72
CA VAL A 33 7.67 -14.03 7.52
C VAL A 33 6.80 -15.29 7.66
N ASP A 34 6.76 -15.90 8.84
CA ASP A 34 5.90 -17.05 9.10
C ASP A 34 4.41 -16.65 9.08
N LEU A 35 4.06 -15.49 9.65
CA LEU A 35 2.69 -14.96 9.60
C LEU A 35 2.23 -14.74 8.16
N TRP A 36 3.05 -14.08 7.33
CA TRP A 36 2.74 -13.83 5.92
C TRP A 36 2.68 -15.12 5.09
N THR A 37 3.54 -16.08 5.39
CA THR A 37 3.49 -17.40 4.74
C THR A 37 2.19 -18.14 5.06
N ARG A 38 1.72 -18.09 6.32
CA ARG A 38 0.43 -18.69 6.71
C ARG A 38 -0.76 -18.04 6.01
N ALA A 39 -0.65 -16.77 5.59
CA ALA A 39 -1.69 -16.10 4.81
C ALA A 39 -1.97 -16.78 3.46
N ASP A 40 -1.05 -17.60 2.92
CA ASP A 40 -1.27 -18.39 1.69
C ASP A 40 -2.42 -19.39 1.80
N SER A 41 -2.67 -19.91 3.00
CA SER A 41 -3.80 -20.80 3.29
C SER A 41 -5.05 -20.09 3.81
N ARG A 42 -4.97 -18.78 4.04
CA ARG A 42 -6.06 -17.95 4.56
C ARG A 42 -6.88 -17.31 3.42
N ALA A 43 -7.99 -16.66 3.77
CA ALA A 43 -8.92 -16.10 2.80
C ALA A 43 -8.51 -14.72 2.25
N PHE A 44 -7.21 -14.44 2.12
CA PHE A 44 -6.70 -13.23 1.48
C PHE A 44 -6.37 -13.46 0.01
N GLU A 45 -6.58 -12.46 -0.83
CA GLU A 45 -6.16 -12.47 -2.24
C GLU A 45 -4.64 -12.35 -2.36
N GLY A 46 -4.05 -11.51 -1.54
CA GLY A 46 -2.61 -11.25 -1.54
C GLY A 46 -2.19 -10.35 -0.38
N ILE A 47 -0.93 -9.92 -0.43
CA ILE A 47 -0.30 -8.99 0.52
C ILE A 47 0.30 -7.83 -0.25
N PHE A 48 -0.02 -6.60 0.17
CA PHE A 48 0.71 -5.41 -0.19
C PHE A 48 1.60 -4.98 0.97
N PHE A 49 2.89 -4.85 0.72
CA PHE A 49 3.83 -4.23 1.64
C PHE A 49 3.92 -2.73 1.39
N SER A 50 4.04 -1.93 2.43
CA SER A 50 4.38 -0.52 2.31
C SER A 50 5.89 -0.32 2.16
N GLU A 51 6.32 0.84 1.63
CA GLU A 51 7.70 1.29 1.71
C GLU A 51 7.77 2.49 2.65
N HIS A 52 8.50 2.35 3.76
CA HIS A 52 8.74 3.41 4.74
C HIS A 52 10.18 3.41 5.22
N HIS A 53 10.71 4.61 5.42
CA HIS A 53 12.10 4.86 5.77
C HIS A 53 12.22 5.66 7.06
N PHE A 54 13.35 5.48 7.78
CA PHE A 54 13.78 6.29 8.93
C PHE A 54 12.83 6.30 10.13
N GLY A 55 11.95 5.31 10.25
CA GLY A 55 10.88 5.36 11.21
C GLY A 55 10.43 4.03 11.82
N ALA A 56 9.18 3.96 12.25
CA ALA A 56 8.61 2.86 13.02
C ALA A 56 8.25 1.61 12.20
N ALA A 57 8.68 1.53 10.94
CA ALA A 57 8.49 0.36 10.08
C ALA A 57 9.84 -0.26 9.67
N TYR A 58 9.84 -1.59 9.44
CA TYR A 58 11.00 -2.34 8.92
C TYR A 58 10.83 -2.70 7.44
N SER A 59 10.24 -1.81 6.66
CA SER A 59 9.94 -2.03 5.24
C SER A 59 10.64 -1.06 4.27
N PRO A 60 11.95 -0.75 4.43
CA PRO A 60 12.63 0.18 3.53
C PRO A 60 12.92 -0.41 2.15
N SER A 61 12.77 -1.71 1.97
CA SER A 61 12.97 -2.42 0.71
C SER A 61 11.94 -3.56 0.59
N PRO A 62 10.67 -3.24 0.32
CA PRO A 62 9.60 -4.24 0.28
C PRO A 62 9.82 -5.32 -0.77
N ASN A 63 10.60 -5.03 -1.84
CA ASN A 63 10.96 -5.99 -2.87
C ASN A 63 11.71 -7.22 -2.31
N LEU A 64 12.52 -7.03 -1.25
CA LEU A 64 13.18 -8.14 -0.56
C LEU A 64 12.17 -9.01 0.20
N LEU A 65 11.16 -8.39 0.82
CA LEU A 65 10.09 -9.12 1.52
C LEU A 65 9.24 -9.90 0.53
N ILE A 66 8.85 -9.28 -0.59
CA ILE A 66 8.09 -9.92 -1.67
C ILE A 66 8.83 -11.16 -2.17
N SER A 67 10.11 -11.03 -2.53
CA SER A 67 10.92 -12.16 -3.01
C SER A 67 11.01 -13.29 -1.99
N HIS A 68 11.21 -12.94 -0.70
CA HIS A 68 11.36 -13.93 0.36
C HIS A 68 10.06 -14.69 0.67
N VAL A 69 8.92 -13.99 0.67
CA VAL A 69 7.59 -14.59 0.88
C VAL A 69 7.14 -15.38 -0.36
N ALA A 70 7.45 -14.91 -1.57
CA ALA A 70 7.14 -15.62 -2.80
C ALA A 70 7.71 -17.04 -2.83
N ALA A 71 8.94 -17.22 -2.35
CA ALA A 71 9.60 -18.53 -2.28
C ALA A 71 8.93 -19.52 -1.29
N ARG A 72 7.99 -19.06 -0.46
CA ARG A 72 7.29 -19.84 0.58
C ARG A 72 5.79 -19.96 0.35
N THR A 73 5.28 -19.30 -0.67
CA THR A 73 3.85 -19.23 -1.00
C THR A 73 3.60 -19.64 -2.43
N SER A 74 2.39 -20.08 -2.74
CA SER A 74 2.04 -20.57 -4.08
C SER A 74 0.81 -19.89 -4.67
N ARG A 75 -0.04 -19.30 -3.84
CA ARG A 75 -1.33 -18.74 -4.25
C ARG A 75 -1.41 -17.24 -4.08
N LEU A 76 -0.90 -16.71 -2.96
CA LEU A 76 -0.97 -15.27 -2.66
C LEU A 76 -0.34 -14.42 -3.75
N ARG A 77 -1.06 -13.42 -4.20
CA ARG A 77 -0.45 -12.32 -4.95
C ARG A 77 0.36 -11.45 -3.99
N LEU A 78 1.47 -10.95 -4.46
CA LEU A 78 2.42 -10.20 -3.64
C LEU A 78 2.73 -8.87 -4.31
N GLY A 79 2.67 -7.80 -3.55
CA GLY A 79 2.90 -6.48 -4.10
C GLY A 79 3.47 -5.47 -3.13
N VAL A 80 3.85 -4.34 -3.68
CA VAL A 80 4.17 -3.12 -2.94
C VAL A 80 3.11 -2.06 -3.26
N LEU A 81 2.69 -1.31 -2.22
CA LEU A 81 1.81 -0.16 -2.45
C LEU A 81 2.15 0.95 -1.42
N GLY A 82 3.18 1.73 -1.84
CA GLY A 82 3.87 1.67 -3.12
C GLY A 82 5.34 1.98 -2.99
N SER A 83 6.05 1.53 -4.02
CA SER A 83 7.46 1.89 -4.18
C SER A 83 7.62 3.40 -4.31
N VAL A 84 8.52 3.96 -3.50
CA VAL A 84 8.80 5.41 -3.47
C VAL A 84 9.78 5.75 -4.58
N THR A 85 9.23 6.07 -5.74
CA THR A 85 10.02 6.24 -6.99
C THR A 85 11.09 7.33 -6.92
N PRO A 86 10.95 8.47 -6.18
CA PRO A 86 12.00 9.48 -6.13
C PRO A 86 13.35 9.02 -5.54
N TYR A 87 13.38 7.86 -4.84
CA TYR A 87 14.61 7.30 -4.28
C TYR A 87 15.42 6.45 -5.27
N THR A 88 14.86 6.13 -6.44
CA THR A 88 15.47 5.20 -7.40
C THR A 88 15.64 5.81 -8.79
N THR A 89 16.11 5.00 -9.73
CA THR A 89 16.25 5.34 -11.14
C THR A 89 15.23 4.55 -11.99
N PRO A 90 14.74 5.11 -13.11
CA PRO A 90 13.65 4.50 -13.86
C PRO A 90 13.97 3.10 -14.40
N TRP A 91 15.18 2.87 -14.94
CA TRP A 91 15.56 1.54 -15.47
C TRP A 91 15.66 0.50 -14.35
N ARG A 92 16.19 0.88 -13.18
CA ARG A 92 16.31 -0.02 -12.03
C ARG A 92 14.97 -0.54 -11.55
N ILE A 93 13.97 0.34 -11.47
CA ILE A 93 12.61 -0.06 -11.06
C ILE A 93 12.00 -1.05 -12.06
N VAL A 94 12.22 -0.85 -13.37
CA VAL A 94 11.72 -1.75 -14.43
C VAL A 94 12.40 -3.12 -14.36
N GLU A 95 13.72 -3.15 -14.17
CA GLU A 95 14.49 -4.40 -13.99
C GLU A 95 14.02 -5.17 -12.77
N GLU A 96 13.84 -4.50 -11.62
CA GLU A 96 13.38 -5.14 -10.38
C GLU A 96 11.95 -5.67 -10.51
N ILE A 97 11.04 -4.93 -11.15
CA ILE A 97 9.67 -5.39 -11.44
C ILE A 97 9.70 -6.67 -12.26
N ALA A 98 10.49 -6.69 -13.34
CA ALA A 98 10.57 -7.86 -14.20
C ALA A 98 11.18 -9.07 -13.49
N MET A 99 12.25 -8.87 -12.70
CA MET A 99 12.83 -9.94 -11.88
C MET A 99 11.84 -10.49 -10.86
N LEU A 100 11.14 -9.60 -10.12
CA LEU A 100 10.14 -10.01 -9.12
C LEU A 100 8.97 -10.76 -9.76
N ASP A 101 8.56 -10.37 -10.97
CA ASP A 101 7.47 -11.03 -11.67
C ASP A 101 7.81 -12.50 -11.98
N HIS A 102 9.05 -12.79 -12.39
CA HIS A 102 9.56 -14.14 -12.54
C HIS A 102 9.68 -14.86 -11.19
N LEU A 103 10.21 -14.23 -10.16
CA LEU A 103 10.41 -14.83 -8.84
C LEU A 103 9.09 -15.12 -8.11
N THR A 104 8.03 -14.43 -8.48
CA THR A 104 6.67 -14.64 -7.95
C THR A 104 5.82 -15.54 -8.83
N ASP A 105 6.35 -16.12 -9.91
CA ASP A 105 5.60 -16.92 -10.89
C ASP A 105 4.36 -16.17 -11.41
N GLY A 106 4.49 -14.88 -11.75
CA GLY A 106 3.40 -14.05 -12.26
C GLY A 106 2.34 -13.64 -11.24
N ARG A 107 2.66 -13.72 -9.94
CA ARG A 107 1.77 -13.27 -8.85
C ARG A 107 2.07 -11.84 -8.36
N LEU A 108 2.90 -11.10 -9.09
CA LEU A 108 3.32 -9.75 -8.73
C LEU A 108 2.21 -8.72 -8.97
N GLU A 109 2.10 -7.75 -8.05
CA GLU A 109 1.33 -6.51 -8.17
C GLU A 109 2.26 -5.34 -7.83
N ILE A 110 2.29 -4.28 -8.64
CA ILE A 110 3.21 -3.16 -8.42
C ILE A 110 2.48 -1.85 -8.21
N GLY A 111 2.63 -1.29 -7.03
CA GLY A 111 2.22 0.08 -6.75
C GLY A 111 3.41 1.04 -6.72
N VAL A 112 3.20 2.25 -7.22
CA VAL A 112 4.20 3.33 -7.21
C VAL A 112 3.62 4.60 -6.61
N VAL A 113 4.43 5.30 -5.83
CA VAL A 113 4.05 6.55 -5.14
C VAL A 113 5.20 7.55 -5.13
N SER A 114 4.87 8.81 -4.88
CA SER A 114 5.88 9.88 -4.79
C SER A 114 6.57 9.98 -3.42
N GLY A 115 6.19 9.15 -2.44
CA GLY A 115 6.69 9.22 -1.07
C GLY A 115 5.98 10.26 -0.19
N ILE A 116 6.31 10.24 1.09
CA ILE A 116 5.78 11.20 2.06
C ILE A 116 6.81 12.31 2.35
N PRO A 117 6.38 13.58 2.48
CA PRO A 117 7.30 14.70 2.65
C PRO A 117 8.30 14.57 3.80
N PRO A 118 7.94 14.07 5.00
CA PRO A 118 8.91 13.91 6.09
C PRO A 118 10.09 12.99 5.74
N GLU A 119 9.84 11.84 5.12
CA GLU A 119 10.91 10.89 4.73
C GLU A 119 11.79 11.45 3.62
N LEU A 120 11.18 12.08 2.60
CA LEU A 120 11.91 12.74 1.51
C LEU A 120 12.83 13.82 2.05
N ALA A 121 12.38 14.57 3.03
CA ALA A 121 13.13 15.66 3.65
C ALA A 121 14.39 15.16 4.37
N VAL A 122 14.35 14.01 5.04
CA VAL A 122 15.52 13.42 5.74
C VAL A 122 16.69 13.20 4.77
N VAL A 123 16.43 12.86 3.52
CA VAL A 123 17.44 12.64 2.48
C VAL A 123 17.62 13.83 1.54
N GLY A 124 17.06 14.98 1.89
CA GLY A 124 17.25 16.24 1.16
C GLY A 124 16.50 16.34 -0.17
N ILE A 125 15.45 15.53 -0.37
CA ILE A 125 14.62 15.60 -1.57
C ILE A 125 13.43 16.54 -1.30
N TRP A 126 13.38 17.64 -2.04
CA TRP A 126 12.26 18.58 -1.96
C TRP A 126 10.98 17.98 -2.58
N PRO A 127 9.79 18.26 -2.02
CA PRO A 127 8.53 17.73 -2.55
C PRO A 127 8.30 17.98 -4.04
N GLN A 128 8.72 19.15 -4.54
CA GLN A 128 8.63 19.48 -5.95
C GLN A 128 9.53 18.56 -6.78
N VAL A 129 10.79 18.38 -6.38
CA VAL A 129 11.73 17.46 -7.06
C VAL A 129 11.24 16.02 -7.01
N ALA A 130 10.66 15.61 -5.87
CA ALA A 130 10.06 14.29 -5.76
C ALA A 130 8.89 14.10 -6.75
N ALA A 131 8.02 15.10 -6.88
CA ALA A 131 6.91 15.07 -7.83
C ALA A 131 7.39 15.02 -9.30
N GLU A 132 8.41 15.80 -9.64
CA GLU A 132 9.02 15.80 -10.98
C GLU A 132 9.67 14.45 -11.31
N ARG A 133 10.49 13.90 -10.41
CA ARG A 133 11.10 12.57 -10.57
C ARG A 133 10.04 11.47 -10.68
N HIS A 134 9.03 11.52 -9.82
CA HIS A 134 7.93 10.55 -9.86
C HIS A 134 7.22 10.57 -11.21
N ALA A 135 6.86 11.75 -11.72
CA ALA A 135 6.19 11.87 -13.01
C ALA A 135 7.05 11.32 -14.15
N GLU A 136 8.35 11.64 -14.17
CA GLU A 136 9.27 11.18 -15.21
C GLU A 136 9.51 9.66 -15.14
N ILE A 137 9.62 9.08 -13.92
CA ILE A 137 9.73 7.61 -13.74
C ILE A 137 8.46 6.91 -14.22
N ILE A 138 7.28 7.45 -13.94
CA ILE A 138 6.01 6.87 -14.41
C ILE A 138 5.98 6.80 -15.93
N ASP A 139 6.41 7.85 -16.63
CA ASP A 139 6.41 7.88 -18.09
C ASP A 139 7.40 6.86 -18.67
N VAL A 140 8.57 6.72 -18.08
CA VAL A 140 9.53 5.67 -18.44
C VAL A 140 9.00 4.27 -18.16
N LEU A 141 8.36 4.06 -16.99
CA LEU A 141 7.77 2.78 -16.59
C LEU A 141 6.67 2.36 -17.59
N ASP A 142 5.74 3.26 -17.92
CA ASP A 142 4.68 3.00 -18.89
C ASP A 142 5.23 2.64 -20.27
N ALA A 143 6.32 3.29 -20.71
CA ALA A 143 6.97 3.00 -21.97
C ALA A 143 7.72 1.67 -21.94
N ALA A 144 8.53 1.43 -20.91
CA ALA A 144 9.40 0.27 -20.80
C ALA A 144 8.64 -1.05 -20.60
N LEU A 145 7.53 -1.03 -19.89
CA LEU A 145 6.70 -2.23 -19.72
C LEU A 145 6.03 -2.68 -21.03
N LYS A 146 5.78 -1.75 -21.96
CA LYS A 146 5.14 -2.02 -23.25
C LYS A 146 6.15 -2.29 -24.37
N ASN A 147 7.35 -1.68 -24.32
CA ASN A 147 8.33 -1.71 -25.39
C ASN A 147 9.63 -2.36 -24.91
N ALA A 148 10.31 -3.09 -25.80
CA ALA A 148 11.60 -3.71 -25.50
C ALA A 148 12.73 -2.70 -25.44
N VAL A 149 12.68 -1.69 -26.29
CA VAL A 149 13.67 -0.61 -26.39
C VAL A 149 12.95 0.72 -26.21
N ILE A 150 13.53 1.60 -25.43
CA ILE A 150 12.96 2.91 -25.14
C ILE A 150 14.02 4.02 -25.28
N THR A 151 13.57 5.17 -25.72
CA THR A 151 14.33 6.44 -25.69
C THR A 151 13.58 7.41 -24.79
N HIS A 152 14.31 8.12 -23.92
CA HIS A 152 13.75 9.10 -23.00
C HIS A 152 14.66 10.30 -22.87
N HIS A 153 14.08 11.49 -22.99
CA HIS A 153 14.76 12.78 -22.80
C HIS A 153 13.95 13.61 -21.82
N GLY A 154 14.30 13.52 -20.53
CA GLY A 154 13.64 14.21 -19.44
C GLY A 154 14.55 15.23 -18.75
N THR A 155 14.05 15.76 -17.64
CA THR A 155 14.80 16.69 -16.79
C THR A 155 15.85 15.97 -15.95
N HIS A 156 15.52 14.78 -15.47
CA HIS A 156 16.33 14.01 -14.53
C HIS A 156 17.08 12.86 -15.21
N TRP A 157 16.52 12.28 -16.28
CA TRP A 157 17.10 11.13 -16.96
C TRP A 157 17.07 11.29 -18.48
N ASN A 158 18.17 10.88 -19.13
CA ASN A 158 18.30 10.90 -20.58
C ASN A 158 19.02 9.63 -21.05
N PHE A 159 18.40 8.92 -21.99
CA PHE A 159 18.99 7.75 -22.63
C PHE A 159 18.34 7.49 -23.99
N ASP A 160 19.12 6.94 -24.92
CA ASP A 160 18.70 6.58 -26.26
C ASP A 160 18.79 5.07 -26.45
N ASP A 161 17.78 4.50 -27.11
CA ASP A 161 17.74 3.10 -27.56
C ASP A 161 18.09 2.11 -26.40
N LEU A 162 17.63 2.40 -25.19
CA LEU A 162 17.89 1.57 -24.02
C LEU A 162 17.01 0.31 -24.05
N GLU A 163 17.64 -0.86 -24.15
CA GLU A 163 16.99 -2.14 -23.93
C GLU A 163 17.04 -2.50 -22.45
N ILE A 164 15.87 -2.73 -21.82
CA ILE A 164 15.76 -3.12 -20.41
C ILE A 164 15.35 -4.59 -20.32
N LEU A 165 16.19 -5.39 -19.69
CA LEU A 165 16.00 -6.84 -19.49
C LEU A 165 16.15 -7.22 -18.01
N PRO A 166 15.46 -8.32 -17.55
CA PRO A 166 14.54 -9.16 -18.34
C PRO A 166 13.20 -8.45 -18.64
N ARG A 167 12.37 -9.08 -19.49
CA ARG A 167 10.97 -8.67 -19.67
C ARG A 167 10.10 -9.36 -18.62
N CYS A 168 8.96 -8.76 -18.27
CA CYS A 168 8.02 -9.36 -17.32
C CYS A 168 7.43 -10.68 -17.86
N LEU A 169 7.12 -11.59 -16.95
CA LEU A 169 6.40 -12.83 -17.24
C LEU A 169 4.93 -12.53 -17.56
N GLN A 170 4.28 -11.68 -16.75
CA GLN A 170 2.92 -11.20 -17.00
C GLN A 170 2.90 -10.25 -18.21
N GLN A 171 1.92 -10.42 -19.10
CA GLN A 171 1.82 -9.61 -20.32
C GLN A 171 0.51 -8.81 -20.33
N PRO A 172 0.50 -7.54 -20.71
CA PRO A 172 1.68 -6.74 -21.13
C PRO A 172 2.62 -6.38 -19.98
N SER A 173 2.15 -6.46 -18.73
CA SER A 173 2.91 -6.17 -17.50
C SER A 173 2.17 -6.73 -16.28
N PRO A 174 2.81 -6.83 -15.11
CA PRO A 174 2.10 -6.95 -13.84
C PRO A 174 1.07 -5.84 -13.68
N PRO A 175 -0.04 -6.06 -12.95
CA PRO A 175 -0.98 -4.99 -12.65
C PRO A 175 -0.31 -3.82 -11.93
N LEU A 176 -0.54 -2.60 -12.43
CA LEU A 176 0.02 -1.38 -11.87
C LEU A 176 -0.99 -0.69 -10.96
N TRP A 177 -0.49 -0.20 -9.82
CA TRP A 177 -1.28 0.45 -8.78
C TRP A 177 -0.70 1.80 -8.38
N THR A 178 -1.53 2.66 -7.85
CA THR A 178 -1.09 3.88 -7.15
C THR A 178 -2.03 4.21 -5.99
N ALA A 179 -1.51 4.93 -5.00
CA ALA A 179 -2.34 5.50 -3.94
C ALA A 179 -2.85 6.88 -4.36
N VAL A 180 -4.14 7.13 -4.16
CA VAL A 180 -4.80 8.38 -4.53
C VAL A 180 -5.49 9.03 -3.33
N ARG A 181 -5.37 10.37 -3.21
CA ARG A 181 -6.00 11.17 -2.15
C ARG A 181 -6.71 12.41 -2.68
N SER A 182 -6.63 12.67 -3.97
CA SER A 182 -7.26 13.83 -4.61
C SER A 182 -7.84 13.47 -5.96
N ALA A 183 -8.85 14.22 -6.40
CA ALA A 183 -9.47 14.08 -7.72
C ALA A 183 -8.42 14.07 -8.85
N GLY A 184 -7.46 15.01 -8.82
CA GLY A 184 -6.45 15.10 -9.88
C GLY A 184 -5.48 13.92 -9.93
N SER A 185 -5.13 13.29 -8.77
CA SER A 185 -4.30 12.08 -8.75
C SER A 185 -5.09 10.86 -9.24
N ALA A 186 -6.37 10.78 -8.87
CA ALA A 186 -7.25 9.70 -9.27
C ALA A 186 -7.57 9.73 -10.77
N GLU A 187 -7.87 10.90 -11.32
CA GLU A 187 -8.09 11.09 -12.76
C GLU A 187 -6.90 10.65 -13.60
N LYS A 188 -5.67 11.04 -13.18
CA LYS A 188 -4.43 10.62 -13.86
C LYS A 188 -4.25 9.11 -13.82
N ALA A 189 -4.54 8.46 -12.69
CA ALA A 189 -4.46 7.00 -12.56
C ALA A 189 -5.48 6.31 -13.49
N GLY A 190 -6.71 6.82 -13.54
CA GLY A 190 -7.76 6.33 -14.44
C GLY A 190 -7.37 6.43 -15.91
N ARG A 191 -6.86 7.58 -16.36
CA ARG A 191 -6.37 7.77 -17.74
C ARG A 191 -5.27 6.79 -18.14
N ARG A 192 -4.44 6.35 -17.19
CA ARG A 192 -3.37 5.36 -17.42
C ARG A 192 -3.88 3.90 -17.39
N GLY A 193 -5.11 3.66 -16.93
CA GLY A 193 -5.67 2.33 -16.70
C GLY A 193 -5.02 1.60 -15.51
N TRP A 194 -4.40 2.33 -14.59
CA TRP A 194 -3.79 1.79 -13.39
C TRP A 194 -4.84 1.59 -12.31
N LYS A 195 -4.73 0.53 -11.54
CA LYS A 195 -5.55 0.35 -10.36
C LYS A 195 -5.20 1.39 -9.30
N ALA A 196 -6.18 1.81 -8.52
CA ALA A 196 -5.99 2.85 -7.54
C ALA A 196 -6.53 2.44 -6.16
N CYS A 197 -5.80 2.85 -5.11
CA CYS A 197 -6.20 2.65 -3.72
C CYS A 197 -6.40 3.98 -3.02
N GLY A 198 -7.60 4.21 -2.47
CA GLY A 198 -7.91 5.32 -1.58
C GLY A 198 -7.80 4.95 -0.11
N GLY A 199 -7.67 5.96 0.76
CA GLY A 199 -7.64 5.79 2.20
C GLY A 199 -7.56 7.12 2.93
N PHE A 200 -7.53 7.10 4.27
CA PHE A 200 -7.45 8.24 5.19
C PHE A 200 -8.70 9.14 5.26
N LEU A 201 -9.60 9.04 4.33
CA LEU A 201 -10.82 9.83 4.18
C LEU A 201 -12.06 8.99 4.54
N SER A 202 -13.20 9.64 4.73
CA SER A 202 -14.49 8.94 4.85
C SER A 202 -14.83 8.17 3.55
N ALA A 203 -15.72 7.20 3.63
CA ALA A 203 -16.15 6.43 2.47
C ALA A 203 -16.74 7.34 1.37
N LYS A 204 -17.52 8.35 1.78
CA LYS A 204 -18.08 9.34 0.85
C LYS A 204 -16.99 10.13 0.12
N GLU A 205 -16.02 10.69 0.85
CA GLU A 205 -14.92 11.47 0.27
C GLU A 205 -14.04 10.61 -0.66
N VAL A 206 -13.76 9.35 -0.26
CA VAL A 206 -13.06 8.40 -1.14
C VAL A 206 -13.87 8.12 -2.40
N GLY A 207 -15.19 7.97 -2.28
CA GLY A 207 -16.12 7.82 -3.43
C GLY A 207 -16.01 9.00 -4.39
N GLU A 208 -16.04 10.23 -3.90
CA GLU A 208 -15.88 11.46 -4.70
C GLU A 208 -14.51 11.52 -5.42
N VAL A 209 -13.44 11.05 -4.77
CA VAL A 209 -12.11 10.90 -5.41
C VAL A 209 -12.17 9.88 -6.54
N PHE A 210 -12.87 8.76 -6.36
CA PHE A 210 -13.01 7.74 -7.39
C PHE A 210 -13.98 8.10 -8.52
N ASP A 211 -14.88 9.07 -8.34
CA ASP A 211 -15.65 9.63 -9.46
C ASP A 211 -14.72 10.30 -10.48
N ALA A 212 -13.71 11.02 -10.03
CA ALA A 212 -12.68 11.57 -10.92
C ALA A 212 -11.83 10.48 -11.60
N TYR A 213 -11.55 9.37 -10.90
CA TYR A 213 -10.88 8.20 -11.48
C TYR A 213 -11.70 7.63 -12.64
N ARG A 214 -12.99 7.37 -12.42
CA ARG A 214 -13.91 6.82 -13.43
C ARG A 214 -14.00 7.73 -14.63
N HIS A 215 -14.14 9.04 -14.40
CA HIS A 215 -14.16 10.03 -15.47
C HIS A 215 -12.89 9.99 -16.33
N GLY A 216 -11.71 10.02 -15.71
CA GLY A 216 -10.44 9.97 -16.44
C GLY A 216 -10.23 8.65 -17.19
N ALA A 217 -10.67 7.53 -16.63
CA ALA A 217 -10.59 6.23 -17.27
C ALA A 217 -11.55 6.12 -18.47
N GLU A 218 -12.80 6.59 -18.33
CA GLU A 218 -13.80 6.61 -19.40
C GLU A 218 -13.31 7.45 -20.60
N GLU A 219 -12.80 8.67 -20.36
CA GLU A 219 -12.25 9.52 -21.43
C GLU A 219 -11.07 8.88 -22.16
N ALA A 220 -10.30 8.05 -21.49
CA ALA A 220 -9.14 7.33 -22.06
C ALA A 220 -9.48 5.93 -22.60
N GLY A 221 -10.75 5.50 -22.51
CA GLY A 221 -11.18 4.15 -22.92
C GLY A 221 -10.60 3.03 -22.06
N GLN A 222 -10.30 3.30 -20.79
CA GLN A 222 -9.72 2.35 -19.85
C GLN A 222 -10.80 1.68 -18.98
N PRO A 223 -10.54 0.46 -18.44
CA PRO A 223 -11.40 -0.16 -17.46
C PRO A 223 -11.57 0.71 -16.21
N HIS A 224 -12.79 0.80 -15.67
CA HIS A 224 -13.12 1.64 -14.51
C HIS A 224 -14.13 1.00 -13.55
N GLY A 225 -14.32 -0.31 -13.64
CA GLY A 225 -15.17 -1.07 -12.73
C GLY A 225 -14.56 -1.25 -11.33
N PRO A 226 -15.31 -1.90 -10.42
CA PRO A 226 -14.88 -2.14 -9.05
C PRO A 226 -13.53 -2.87 -8.93
N GLU A 227 -13.17 -3.70 -9.91
CA GLU A 227 -11.90 -4.44 -9.97
C GLU A 227 -10.67 -3.54 -10.19
N GLN A 228 -10.86 -2.27 -10.49
CA GLN A 228 -9.79 -1.27 -10.62
C GLN A 228 -9.62 -0.43 -9.35
N ILE A 229 -10.55 -0.55 -8.41
CA ILE A 229 -10.66 0.34 -7.26
C ILE A 229 -10.46 -0.43 -5.96
N ALA A 230 -9.59 0.09 -5.11
CA ALA A 230 -9.37 -0.40 -3.76
C ALA A 230 -9.59 0.68 -2.71
N VAL A 231 -9.97 0.26 -1.51
CA VAL A 231 -9.94 1.09 -0.31
C VAL A 231 -9.10 0.41 0.76
N ARG A 232 -8.24 1.17 1.45
CA ARG A 232 -7.50 0.69 2.62
C ARG A 232 -8.23 1.09 3.88
N ARG A 233 -8.31 0.15 4.84
CA ARG A 233 -8.87 0.36 6.19
C ARG A 233 -8.02 -0.33 7.24
N MET A 234 -7.91 0.29 8.41
CA MET A 234 -7.31 -0.32 9.58
C MET A 234 -8.40 -1.02 10.40
N VAL A 235 -8.18 -2.29 10.72
CA VAL A 235 -9.14 -3.13 11.43
C VAL A 235 -8.63 -3.49 12.82
N THR A 236 -9.50 -3.36 13.81
CA THR A 236 -9.25 -3.79 15.18
C THR A 236 -10.48 -4.51 15.73
N PHE A 237 -10.32 -5.77 16.09
CA PHE A 237 -11.41 -6.53 16.72
C PHE A 237 -11.53 -6.22 18.20
N VAL A 238 -12.77 -6.10 18.68
CA VAL A 238 -13.11 -5.91 20.09
C VAL A 238 -14.35 -6.72 20.45
N ASP A 239 -14.37 -7.24 21.69
CA ASP A 239 -15.48 -8.06 22.17
C ASP A 239 -16.69 -7.23 22.62
N LYS A 240 -16.46 -5.98 23.00
CA LYS A 240 -17.48 -5.11 23.60
C LYS A 240 -17.49 -3.72 22.95
N PRO A 241 -18.67 -3.14 22.71
CA PRO A 241 -18.79 -1.78 22.16
C PRO A 241 -18.04 -0.71 22.95
N SER A 242 -17.96 -0.88 24.29
CA SER A 242 -17.22 0.06 25.16
C SER A 242 -15.72 0.14 24.88
N GLN A 243 -15.14 -0.82 24.17
CA GLN A 243 -13.72 -0.88 23.82
C GLN A 243 -13.41 -0.20 22.47
N GLN A 244 -14.42 0.04 21.63
CA GLN A 244 -14.23 0.56 20.27
C GLN A 244 -13.48 1.90 20.24
N ARG A 245 -13.88 2.85 21.08
CA ARG A 245 -13.25 4.19 21.12
C ARG A 245 -11.76 4.11 21.45
N GLU A 246 -11.38 3.26 22.39
CA GLU A 246 -9.98 3.06 22.76
C GLU A 246 -9.22 2.34 21.65
N ALA A 247 -9.82 1.34 20.99
CA ALA A 247 -9.24 0.63 19.87
C ALA A 247 -8.94 1.58 18.69
N VAL A 248 -9.90 2.42 18.31
CA VAL A 248 -9.71 3.46 17.28
C VAL A 248 -8.59 4.41 17.65
N HIS A 249 -8.53 4.86 18.92
CA HIS A 249 -7.45 5.75 19.37
C HIS A 249 -6.07 5.09 19.27
N ARG A 250 -5.95 3.81 19.65
CA ARG A 250 -4.68 3.05 19.51
C ARG A 250 -4.30 2.87 18.05
N ALA A 251 -5.27 2.55 17.19
CA ALA A 251 -5.03 2.38 15.76
C ALA A 251 -4.57 3.68 15.09
N LYS A 252 -5.18 4.82 15.43
CA LYS A 252 -4.73 6.15 14.99
C LYS A 252 -3.28 6.40 15.41
N ARG A 253 -2.95 6.14 16.66
CA ARG A 253 -1.59 6.31 17.18
C ARG A 253 -0.59 5.43 16.42
N ALA A 254 -0.90 4.14 16.21
CA ALA A 254 -0.03 3.21 15.48
C ALA A 254 0.26 3.67 14.05
N LEU A 255 -0.76 4.19 13.36
CA LEU A 255 -0.57 4.74 12.01
C LEU A 255 0.31 5.99 12.03
N LEU A 256 0.10 6.88 13.00
CA LEU A 256 0.90 8.09 13.12
C LEU A 256 2.36 7.81 13.44
N ASP A 257 2.64 6.81 14.29
CA ASP A 257 4.00 6.38 14.59
C ASP A 257 4.77 5.99 13.32
N VAL A 258 4.10 5.42 12.30
CA VAL A 258 4.72 5.15 10.99
C VAL A 258 4.94 6.43 10.18
N LEU A 259 3.93 7.30 10.12
CA LEU A 259 3.95 8.48 9.25
C LEU A 259 4.84 9.62 9.79
N GLN A 260 5.07 9.67 11.11
CA GLN A 260 5.79 10.79 11.79
C GLN A 260 7.18 10.42 12.29
N SER A 261 7.58 9.19 12.14
CA SER A 261 8.78 8.65 12.79
C SER A 261 10.10 9.35 12.45
N SER A 262 10.16 10.10 11.36
CA SER A 262 11.35 10.85 10.94
C SER A 262 11.42 12.29 11.47
N ALA A 263 10.44 12.76 12.22
CA ALA A 263 10.32 14.16 12.63
C ALA A 263 11.55 14.70 13.41
N GLY A 264 12.18 13.88 14.24
CA GLY A 264 13.35 14.28 15.02
C GLY A 264 14.62 14.56 14.20
N SER A 265 14.64 14.20 12.92
CA SER A 265 15.80 14.32 12.02
C SER A 265 15.58 15.30 10.88
N LEU A 266 14.43 16.00 10.84
CA LEU A 266 14.09 16.88 9.74
C LEU A 266 14.97 18.13 9.70
N PRO A 267 15.41 18.57 8.51
CA PRO A 267 16.04 19.86 8.36
C PRO A 267 15.04 20.99 8.69
N PRO A 268 15.53 22.17 9.10
CA PRO A 268 14.65 23.25 9.59
C PRO A 268 13.51 23.64 8.62
N TRP A 269 13.73 23.57 7.32
CA TRP A 269 12.71 23.87 6.31
C TRP A 269 11.61 22.79 6.21
N ALA A 270 11.92 21.57 6.61
CA ALA A 270 10.99 20.46 6.55
C ALA A 270 10.20 20.29 7.86
N ALA A 271 10.66 20.87 8.97
CA ALA A 271 9.91 20.90 10.22
C ALA A 271 8.52 21.55 10.07
N LEU A 272 8.35 22.43 9.07
CA LEU A 272 7.06 23.02 8.71
C LEU A 272 6.10 22.01 8.05
N LEU A 273 6.61 20.88 7.53
CA LEU A 273 5.83 19.81 6.91
C LEU A 273 5.32 18.79 7.93
N ASP A 274 5.91 18.79 9.13
CA ASP A 274 5.52 17.89 10.22
C ASP A 274 4.57 18.62 11.18
N ARG A 275 3.27 18.36 10.98
CA ARG A 275 2.19 18.87 11.85
C ARG A 275 1.34 17.71 12.35
N PRO A 276 1.85 17.00 13.39
CA PRO A 276 1.21 15.77 13.87
C PRO A 276 -0.26 15.95 14.23
N ASP A 277 -0.62 17.01 14.93
CA ASP A 277 -1.99 17.24 15.38
C ASP A 277 -2.95 17.53 14.21
N GLU A 278 -2.49 18.27 13.19
CA GLU A 278 -3.29 18.52 11.98
C GLU A 278 -3.43 17.25 11.14
N SER A 279 -2.38 16.42 11.09
CA SER A 279 -2.42 15.13 10.40
C SER A 279 -3.36 14.13 11.06
N ILE A 280 -3.41 14.09 12.41
CA ILE A 280 -4.36 13.29 13.19
C ILE A 280 -5.79 13.74 12.93
N ALA A 281 -6.03 15.04 12.97
CA ALA A 281 -7.34 15.63 12.75
C ALA A 281 -7.86 15.42 11.31
N ALA A 282 -6.95 15.27 10.35
CA ALA A 282 -7.27 15.03 8.96
C ALA A 282 -7.62 13.55 8.64
N LEU A 283 -7.40 12.63 9.59
CA LEU A 283 -7.77 11.22 9.43
C LEU A 283 -9.23 11.01 9.80
N SER A 284 -10.02 10.54 8.86
CA SER A 284 -11.41 10.14 9.13
C SER A 284 -11.47 8.99 10.13
N ASP A 285 -12.45 9.00 11.02
CA ASP A 285 -12.71 7.88 11.93
C ASP A 285 -13.11 6.61 11.16
N GLU A 286 -13.71 6.74 9.98
CA GLU A 286 -14.07 5.62 9.11
C GLU A 286 -12.87 4.84 8.54
N GLU A 287 -11.68 5.41 8.59
CA GLU A 287 -10.43 4.69 8.28
C GLU A 287 -10.16 3.56 9.28
N PHE A 288 -10.70 3.68 10.53
CA PHE A 288 -10.40 2.80 11.67
C PHE A 288 -11.63 1.99 12.05
N VAL A 289 -11.84 0.89 11.34
CA VAL A 289 -12.97 0.00 11.54
C VAL A 289 -12.77 -0.85 12.79
N SER A 290 -13.73 -0.82 13.73
CA SER A 290 -13.62 -1.54 14.99
C SER A 290 -14.96 -2.15 15.40
N GLY A 291 -14.92 -3.37 15.96
CA GLY A 291 -16.11 -4.08 16.43
C GLY A 291 -15.89 -5.59 16.52
N THR A 292 -16.98 -6.34 16.69
CA THR A 292 -17.01 -7.79 16.51
C THR A 292 -16.78 -8.12 15.03
N ALA A 293 -16.49 -9.39 14.71
CA ALA A 293 -16.30 -9.80 13.32
C ALA A 293 -17.49 -9.43 12.42
N GLN A 294 -18.71 -9.64 12.89
CA GLN A 294 -19.92 -9.27 12.16
C GLN A 294 -20.02 -7.75 11.93
N GLN A 295 -19.80 -6.93 12.96
CA GLN A 295 -19.83 -5.47 12.83
C GLN A 295 -18.72 -4.93 11.91
N VAL A 296 -17.55 -5.53 11.96
CA VAL A 296 -16.44 -5.18 11.06
C VAL A 296 -16.80 -5.52 9.61
N ALA A 297 -17.36 -6.70 9.36
CA ALA A 297 -17.81 -7.10 8.03
C ALA A 297 -18.85 -6.14 7.47
N GLU A 298 -19.88 -5.80 8.25
CA GLU A 298 -20.96 -4.88 7.85
C GLU A 298 -20.41 -3.50 7.49
N GLN A 299 -19.56 -2.91 8.32
CA GLN A 299 -18.94 -1.61 8.07
C GLN A 299 -18.07 -1.62 6.80
N LEU A 300 -17.25 -2.67 6.61
CA LEU A 300 -16.37 -2.79 5.46
C LEU A 300 -17.16 -2.98 4.16
N ILE A 301 -18.22 -3.77 4.19
CA ILE A 301 -19.11 -3.99 3.02
C ILE A 301 -19.79 -2.66 2.64
N GLU A 302 -20.39 -1.97 3.61
CA GLU A 302 -21.04 -0.68 3.38
C GLU A 302 -20.07 0.33 2.74
N GLN A 303 -18.88 0.47 3.31
CA GLN A 303 -17.89 1.41 2.79
C GLN A 303 -17.42 1.04 1.37
N CYS A 304 -17.16 -0.26 1.10
CA CYS A 304 -16.80 -0.72 -0.23
C CYS A 304 -17.91 -0.45 -1.26
N GLN A 305 -19.17 -0.61 -0.86
CA GLN A 305 -20.32 -0.33 -1.72
C GLN A 305 -20.47 1.16 -2.00
N VAL A 306 -20.34 2.02 -0.99
CA VAL A 306 -20.39 3.49 -1.16
C VAL A 306 -19.29 3.97 -2.11
N ILE A 307 -18.09 3.40 -2.00
CA ILE A 307 -16.93 3.77 -2.83
C ILE A 307 -17.00 3.15 -4.23
N GLY A 308 -17.65 2.00 -4.38
CA GLY A 308 -17.58 1.16 -5.57
C GLY A 308 -16.26 0.40 -5.66
N ALA A 309 -15.69 -0.04 -4.52
CA ALA A 309 -14.40 -0.71 -4.46
C ALA A 309 -14.54 -2.23 -4.46
N GLY A 310 -13.96 -2.90 -5.46
CA GLY A 310 -13.89 -4.36 -5.54
C GLY A 310 -12.70 -4.97 -4.78
N HIS A 311 -11.76 -4.14 -4.32
CA HIS A 311 -10.65 -4.57 -3.49
C HIS A 311 -10.66 -3.84 -2.14
N LEU A 312 -10.39 -4.58 -1.06
CA LEU A 312 -10.25 -4.05 0.28
C LEU A 312 -8.86 -4.41 0.81
N LEU A 313 -8.05 -3.40 1.12
CA LEU A 313 -6.74 -3.58 1.74
C LEU A 313 -6.88 -3.40 3.26
N VAL A 314 -6.67 -4.47 4.01
CA VAL A 314 -6.82 -4.49 5.46
C VAL A 314 -5.46 -4.40 6.14
N ALA A 315 -5.26 -3.36 6.95
CA ALA A 315 -4.15 -3.25 7.87
C ALA A 315 -4.65 -3.55 9.29
N PHE A 316 -3.94 -4.39 10.03
CA PHE A 316 -4.25 -4.62 11.44
C PHE A 316 -3.41 -3.70 12.32
N SER A 317 -4.02 -3.16 13.38
CA SER A 317 -3.35 -2.22 14.28
C SER A 317 -2.67 -2.89 15.48
N GLU A 318 -2.91 -4.18 15.68
CA GLU A 318 -2.28 -4.96 16.72
C GLU A 318 -0.78 -5.07 16.51
N ARG A 319 -0.02 -4.91 17.59
CA ARG A 319 1.45 -5.04 17.60
C ARG A 319 1.94 -6.16 18.53
N ASP A 320 1.02 -6.76 19.26
CA ASP A 320 1.22 -8.00 19.99
C ASP A 320 1.06 -9.17 19.02
N TYR A 321 1.98 -10.10 19.03
CA TYR A 321 2.05 -11.20 18.05
C TYR A 321 0.82 -12.11 18.10
N ASP A 322 0.41 -12.51 19.31
CA ASP A 322 -0.71 -13.44 19.48
C ASP A 322 -2.02 -12.78 19.02
N ARG A 323 -2.20 -11.50 19.35
CA ARG A 323 -3.37 -10.72 18.92
C ARG A 323 -3.39 -10.47 17.41
N LEU A 324 -2.23 -10.19 16.83
CA LEU A 324 -2.13 -9.97 15.39
C LEU A 324 -2.46 -11.26 14.62
N GLU A 325 -1.94 -12.39 15.07
CA GLU A 325 -2.26 -13.70 14.50
C GLU A 325 -3.76 -14.03 14.65
N ALA A 326 -4.31 -13.84 15.85
CA ALA A 326 -5.74 -14.06 16.09
C ALA A 326 -6.61 -13.15 15.21
N SER A 327 -6.20 -11.90 14.96
CA SER A 327 -6.90 -10.98 14.05
C SER A 327 -6.88 -11.48 12.62
N HIS A 328 -5.76 -12.02 12.12
CA HIS A 328 -5.68 -12.63 10.80
C HIS A 328 -6.60 -13.85 10.67
N GLU A 329 -6.65 -14.71 11.70
CA GLU A 329 -7.49 -15.89 11.72
C GLU A 329 -8.98 -15.51 11.74
N LEU A 330 -9.37 -14.64 12.64
CA LEU A 330 -10.74 -14.18 12.79
C LEU A 330 -11.25 -13.49 11.52
N PHE A 331 -10.42 -12.61 10.94
CA PHE A 331 -10.76 -11.97 9.67
C PHE A 331 -10.96 -13.00 8.55
N SER A 332 -10.04 -13.94 8.42
CA SER A 332 -10.08 -14.96 7.38
C SER A 332 -11.28 -15.90 7.51
N SER A 333 -11.65 -16.29 8.74
CA SER A 333 -12.71 -17.27 9.00
C SER A 333 -14.12 -16.66 9.03
N GLU A 334 -14.27 -15.44 9.53
CA GLU A 334 -15.58 -14.84 9.77
C GLU A 334 -15.89 -13.61 8.90
N VAL A 335 -14.91 -12.77 8.58
CA VAL A 335 -15.15 -11.54 7.82
C VAL A 335 -15.00 -11.74 6.32
N ALA A 336 -13.94 -12.38 5.87
CA ALA A 336 -13.64 -12.55 4.45
C ALA A 336 -14.71 -13.32 3.66
N PRO A 337 -15.40 -14.35 4.21
CA PRO A 337 -16.51 -14.98 3.52
C PRO A 337 -17.65 -14.03 3.21
N LEU A 338 -18.04 -13.17 4.17
CA LEU A 338 -19.12 -12.18 4.00
C LEU A 338 -18.75 -11.13 2.95
N LEU A 339 -17.48 -10.68 2.91
CA LEU A 339 -16.97 -9.76 1.89
C LEU A 339 -17.07 -10.36 0.48
N ARG A 340 -16.76 -11.65 0.34
CA ARG A 340 -16.81 -12.34 -0.96
C ARG A 340 -18.23 -12.54 -1.47
N GLU A 341 -19.20 -12.68 -0.59
CA GLU A 341 -20.63 -12.78 -0.96
C GLU A 341 -21.23 -11.41 -1.31
N ALA A 342 -20.67 -10.33 -0.79
CA ALA A 342 -21.16 -8.99 -1.04
C ALA A 342 -20.93 -8.53 -2.49
N SER A 343 -21.95 -7.90 -3.08
CA SER A 343 -21.86 -7.30 -4.40
C SER A 343 -21.49 -5.82 -4.30
N VAL A 344 -20.60 -5.39 -5.19
CA VAL A 344 -20.30 -3.98 -5.44
C VAL A 344 -20.76 -3.69 -6.87
N VAL A 345 -21.56 -2.66 -7.01
CA VAL A 345 -22.16 -2.23 -8.30
C VAL A 345 -21.38 -1.05 -8.85
#